data_ec1535a6e59f97940db6a070e31ba61a
#
_entry.id   ec1535a6e59f97940db6a070e31ba61a
#
_cell.length_a   1.000
_cell.length_b   1.000
_cell.length_c   1.000
_cell.angle_alpha   90.00
_cell.angle_beta   90.00
_cell.angle_gamma   90.00
#
_symmetry.space_group_name_H-M   'P 1'
#
loop_
_entity.id
_entity.type
_entity.pdbx_description
1 polymer ?
#
loop_
_entity_poly.entity_id
_entity_poly.type
_entity_poly.pdbx_seq_one_letter_code
_entity_poly.pdbx_strand_id
1 'polypeptide(L)'
;MQRRHVMLSVMLLAGLLLGMALPVSAQEPRQVWAYYFGWYTGESWGDGRLLDRPANPYDSRDGGAIARQISEAQSAGIDAFIAAWYGPANGNLTSQTFNALLDIAASMGFRAGAAVDLGDPGYNATVGDTIGTLQYLIGDRANHPAYLRYNGKPVIYFWNQSRFSVGEW
;
A
#
# COMPACT_ATOMS: atom_id res chain seq x y z
N MET A 1 56.67 -35.62 -3.70
CA MET A 1 55.58 -35.39 -2.71
C MET A 1 55.16 -33.93 -2.59
N GLN A 2 55.98 -32.92 -2.87
CA GLN A 2 55.71 -31.49 -2.66
C GLN A 2 54.68 -30.86 -3.64
N ARG A 3 54.54 -31.35 -4.87
CA ARG A 3 53.62 -30.78 -5.87
C ARG A 3 52.14 -31.05 -5.59
N ARG A 4 51.78 -32.11 -4.88
CA ARG A 4 50.39 -32.45 -4.55
C ARG A 4 49.80 -31.56 -3.45
N HIS A 5 50.60 -31.10 -2.51
CA HIS A 5 50.14 -30.22 -1.43
C HIS A 5 49.89 -28.79 -1.90
N VAL A 6 50.64 -28.30 -2.87
CA VAL A 6 50.48 -26.96 -3.45
C VAL A 6 49.14 -26.87 -4.25
N MET A 7 48.80 -27.93 -5.01
CA MET A 7 47.51 -27.93 -5.74
C MET A 7 46.29 -27.99 -4.80
N LEU A 8 46.38 -28.74 -3.68
CA LEU A 8 45.27 -28.80 -2.72
C LEU A 8 45.08 -27.48 -2.01
N SER A 9 46.14 -26.77 -1.65
CA SER A 9 46.08 -25.44 -1.00
C SER A 9 45.49 -24.37 -1.93
N VAL A 10 45.81 -24.41 -3.23
CA VAL A 10 45.26 -23.43 -4.22
C VAL A 10 43.77 -23.68 -4.47
N MET A 11 43.32 -24.96 -4.49
CA MET A 11 41.88 -25.27 -4.61
C MET A 11 41.09 -24.88 -3.35
N LEU A 12 41.66 -25.02 -2.15
CA LEU A 12 40.99 -24.56 -0.93
C LEU A 12 40.88 -23.05 -0.83
N LEU A 13 41.87 -22.29 -1.31
CA LEU A 13 41.84 -20.83 -1.35
C LEU A 13 40.81 -20.31 -2.39
N ALA A 14 40.71 -20.96 -3.57
CA ALA A 14 39.74 -20.61 -4.58
C ALA A 14 38.29 -20.89 -4.14
N GLY A 15 38.07 -21.99 -3.37
CA GLY A 15 36.75 -22.29 -2.79
C GLY A 15 36.32 -21.31 -1.69
N LEU A 16 37.26 -20.75 -0.93
CA LEU A 16 36.98 -19.78 0.14
C LEU A 16 36.64 -18.39 -0.42
N LEU A 17 37.17 -18.03 -1.60
CA LEU A 17 36.84 -16.75 -2.27
C LEU A 17 35.50 -16.76 -2.99
N LEU A 18 34.96 -17.91 -3.38
CA LEU A 18 33.61 -18.02 -3.98
C LEU A 18 32.47 -17.93 -2.95
N GLY A 19 32.74 -18.06 -1.66
CA GLY A 19 31.71 -18.04 -0.60
C GLY A 19 31.35 -16.68 -0.04
N MET A 20 31.98 -15.58 -0.49
CA MET A 20 31.75 -14.24 0.03
C MET A 20 31.07 -13.29 -0.97
N ALA A 21 30.27 -13.80 -1.89
CA ALA A 21 29.31 -12.94 -2.60
C ALA A 21 28.24 -12.52 -1.59
N LEU A 22 28.43 -11.38 -0.94
CA LEU A 22 27.37 -10.72 -0.19
C LEU A 22 26.18 -10.57 -1.15
N PRO A 23 24.95 -10.92 -0.71
CA PRO A 23 23.79 -10.67 -1.54
C PRO A 23 23.75 -9.16 -1.83
N VAL A 24 23.98 -8.79 -3.08
CA VAL A 24 23.65 -7.44 -3.55
C VAL A 24 22.17 -7.31 -3.33
N SER A 25 21.78 -6.53 -2.33
CA SER A 25 20.38 -6.17 -2.16
C SER A 25 19.95 -5.48 -3.45
N ALA A 26 19.18 -6.19 -4.28
CA ALA A 26 18.60 -5.59 -5.45
C ALA A 26 17.75 -4.41 -4.98
N GLN A 27 18.09 -3.21 -5.43
CA GLN A 27 17.30 -2.03 -5.13
C GLN A 27 15.90 -2.27 -5.72
N GLU A 28 14.87 -2.09 -4.90
CA GLU A 28 13.49 -2.17 -5.37
C GLU A 28 13.30 -1.23 -6.58
N PRO A 29 12.61 -1.70 -7.63
CA PRO A 29 12.35 -0.84 -8.77
C PRO A 29 11.57 0.41 -8.34
N ARG A 30 11.77 1.50 -9.04
CA ARG A 30 10.97 2.71 -8.81
C ARG A 30 9.51 2.38 -9.04
N GLN A 31 8.65 2.81 -8.11
CA GLN A 31 7.22 2.62 -8.17
C GLN A 31 6.52 3.98 -8.24
N VAL A 32 5.45 4.05 -9.00
CA VAL A 32 4.57 5.22 -9.09
C VAL A 32 3.28 4.89 -8.35
N TRP A 33 2.94 5.69 -7.35
CA TRP A 33 1.74 5.52 -6.56
C TRP A 33 0.82 6.71 -6.72
N ALA A 34 -0.48 6.46 -6.83
CA ALA A 34 -1.49 7.49 -6.93
C ALA A 34 -2.45 7.45 -5.73
N TYR A 35 -2.88 8.63 -5.28
CA TYR A 35 -3.95 8.70 -4.28
C TYR A 35 -5.25 8.19 -4.88
N TYR A 36 -6.02 7.46 -4.04
CA TYR A 36 -7.34 6.93 -4.38
C TYR A 36 -8.36 7.37 -3.34
N PHE A 37 -9.40 8.05 -3.78
CA PHE A 37 -10.47 8.56 -2.94
C PHE A 37 -11.69 7.66 -3.04
N GLY A 38 -11.89 6.80 -2.04
CA GLY A 38 -12.89 5.75 -2.02
C GLY A 38 -14.19 6.09 -1.28
N TRP A 39 -14.65 7.34 -1.32
CA TRP A 39 -15.83 7.78 -0.57
C TRP A 39 -17.00 8.26 -1.44
N TYR A 40 -16.95 8.09 -2.73
CA TYR A 40 -18.01 8.48 -3.62
C TYR A 40 -19.12 7.45 -3.67
N THR A 41 -20.37 7.93 -3.66
CA THR A 41 -21.58 7.15 -3.90
C THR A 41 -22.33 7.71 -5.11
N GLY A 42 -23.36 7.03 -5.58
CA GLY A 42 -24.21 7.57 -6.66
C GLY A 42 -24.77 8.96 -6.36
N GLU A 43 -25.06 9.25 -5.09
CA GLU A 43 -25.58 10.56 -4.63
C GLU A 43 -24.51 11.65 -4.66
N SER A 44 -23.24 11.29 -4.47
CA SER A 44 -22.13 12.24 -4.50
C SER A 44 -22.09 13.05 -5.79
N TRP A 45 -22.44 12.44 -6.90
CA TRP A 45 -22.38 13.08 -8.22
C TRP A 45 -23.47 14.13 -8.46
N GLY A 46 -24.47 14.21 -7.58
CA GLY A 46 -25.45 15.28 -7.52
C GLY A 46 -25.05 16.48 -6.66
N ASP A 47 -23.94 16.38 -5.91
CA ASP A 47 -23.47 17.42 -5.00
C ASP A 47 -22.91 18.61 -5.78
N GLY A 48 -23.49 19.79 -5.57
CA GLY A 48 -23.07 21.03 -6.22
C GLY A 48 -21.68 21.53 -5.84
N ARG A 49 -21.04 20.94 -4.86
CA ARG A 49 -19.64 21.23 -4.46
C ARG A 49 -18.61 20.55 -5.37
N LEU A 50 -19.02 19.52 -6.13
CA LEU A 50 -18.17 18.88 -7.11
C LEU A 50 -18.16 19.70 -8.39
N LEU A 51 -17.01 20.28 -8.71
CA LEU A 51 -16.82 21.11 -9.91
C LEU A 51 -16.75 20.24 -11.18
N ASP A 52 -16.23 19.03 -11.05
CA ASP A 52 -16.09 18.08 -12.15
C ASP A 52 -16.77 16.75 -11.82
N ARG A 53 -17.25 16.05 -12.84
CA ARG A 53 -17.91 14.75 -12.71
C ARG A 53 -17.27 13.75 -13.66
N PRO A 54 -17.13 12.48 -13.25
CA PRO A 54 -16.66 11.45 -14.15
C PRO A 54 -17.70 11.26 -15.29
N ALA A 55 -17.20 10.88 -16.47
CA ALA A 55 -18.07 10.57 -17.61
C ALA A 55 -19.09 9.45 -17.27
N ASN A 56 -18.69 8.53 -16.41
CA ASN A 56 -19.53 7.46 -15.88
C ASN A 56 -19.56 7.56 -14.34
N PRO A 57 -20.60 8.17 -13.76
CA PRO A 57 -20.80 8.20 -12.31
C PRO A 57 -20.81 6.79 -11.71
N TYR A 58 -20.20 6.61 -10.54
CA TYR A 58 -20.02 5.32 -9.91
C TYR A 58 -20.19 5.37 -8.39
N ASP A 59 -20.39 4.22 -7.78
CA ASP A 59 -20.19 4.01 -6.34
C ASP A 59 -18.77 3.46 -6.14
N SER A 60 -18.04 4.00 -5.17
CA SER A 60 -16.65 3.59 -4.91
C SER A 60 -16.53 2.14 -4.46
N ARG A 61 -17.64 1.51 -4.05
CA ARG A 61 -17.68 0.08 -3.70
C ARG A 61 -17.95 -0.82 -4.91
N ASP A 62 -18.30 -0.24 -6.05
CA ASP A 62 -18.59 -1.01 -7.28
C ASP A 62 -17.31 -1.66 -7.79
N GLY A 63 -17.29 -3.01 -7.77
CA GLY A 63 -16.14 -3.79 -8.22
C GLY A 63 -15.79 -3.55 -9.69
N GLY A 64 -16.77 -3.30 -10.55
CA GLY A 64 -16.54 -2.97 -11.96
C GLY A 64 -15.88 -1.60 -12.12
N ALA A 65 -16.28 -0.61 -11.31
CA ALA A 65 -15.65 0.70 -11.29
C ALA A 65 -14.20 0.61 -10.79
N ILE A 66 -13.96 -0.13 -9.71
CA ILE A 66 -12.61 -0.35 -9.17
C ILE A 66 -11.71 -1.04 -10.21
N ALA A 67 -12.19 -2.11 -10.84
CA ALA A 67 -11.42 -2.85 -11.84
C ALA A 67 -11.05 -1.97 -13.05
N ARG A 68 -11.99 -1.14 -13.54
CA ARG A 68 -11.72 -0.19 -14.60
C ARG A 68 -10.65 0.83 -14.19
N GLN A 69 -10.77 1.43 -13.00
CA GLN A 69 -9.81 2.41 -12.49
C GLN A 69 -8.41 1.81 -12.29
N ILE A 70 -8.30 0.56 -11.84
CA ILE A 70 -7.03 -0.17 -11.79
C ILE A 70 -6.45 -0.35 -13.20
N SER A 71 -7.26 -0.76 -14.17
CA SER A 71 -6.80 -0.94 -15.55
C SER A 71 -6.30 0.37 -16.17
N GLU A 72 -7.01 1.47 -15.93
CA GLU A 72 -6.60 2.81 -16.36
C GLU A 72 -5.28 3.22 -15.71
N ALA A 73 -5.12 2.99 -14.40
CA ALA A 73 -3.90 3.27 -13.64
C ALA A 73 -2.70 2.46 -14.18
N GLN A 74 -2.86 1.17 -14.39
CA GLN A 74 -1.83 0.30 -14.98
C GLN A 74 -1.41 0.79 -16.37
N SER A 75 -2.38 1.20 -17.19
CA SER A 75 -2.12 1.74 -18.53
C SER A 75 -1.32 3.06 -18.50
N ALA A 76 -1.44 3.81 -17.41
CA ALA A 76 -0.71 5.05 -17.16
C ALA A 76 0.64 4.84 -16.44
N GLY A 77 1.05 3.59 -16.18
CA GLY A 77 2.29 3.28 -15.49
C GLY A 77 2.23 3.52 -13.97
N ILE A 78 1.04 3.49 -13.38
CA ILE A 78 0.84 3.55 -11.93
C ILE A 78 0.88 2.11 -11.39
N ASP A 79 1.70 1.88 -10.35
CA ASP A 79 1.96 0.56 -9.78
C ASP A 79 1.06 0.24 -8.58
N ALA A 80 0.55 1.26 -7.90
CA ALA A 80 -0.30 1.09 -6.73
C ALA A 80 -1.20 2.30 -6.45
N PHE A 81 -2.30 2.03 -5.74
CA PHE A 81 -3.11 3.08 -5.11
C PHE A 81 -2.77 3.25 -3.62
N ILE A 82 -2.79 4.50 -3.17
CA ILE A 82 -2.78 4.89 -1.77
C ILE A 82 -4.18 5.37 -1.44
N ALA A 83 -4.98 4.49 -0.84
CA ALA A 83 -6.40 4.73 -0.60
C ALA A 83 -6.63 5.52 0.69
N ALA A 84 -7.34 6.63 0.60
CA ALA A 84 -7.81 7.36 1.77
C ALA A 84 -8.70 6.45 2.63
N TRP A 85 -8.36 6.32 3.90
CA TRP A 85 -8.96 5.37 4.81
C TRP A 85 -9.11 5.93 6.23
N TYR A 86 -10.33 5.93 6.75
CA TYR A 86 -10.64 6.47 8.07
C TYR A 86 -10.52 5.43 9.21
N GLY A 87 -10.22 4.18 8.90
CA GLY A 87 -10.12 3.12 9.88
C GLY A 87 -11.20 2.02 9.72
N PRO A 88 -11.20 1.01 10.61
CA PRO A 88 -12.03 -0.18 10.47
C PRO A 88 -13.48 -0.02 10.95
N ALA A 89 -13.93 1.16 11.37
CA ALA A 89 -15.24 1.36 11.96
C ALA A 89 -16.38 0.84 11.08
N ASN A 90 -17.36 0.17 11.69
CA ASN A 90 -18.55 -0.35 11.01
C ASN A 90 -19.30 0.77 10.29
N GLY A 91 -19.75 0.50 9.07
CA GLY A 91 -20.47 1.47 8.24
C GLY A 91 -19.55 2.50 7.54
N ASN A 92 -18.27 2.49 7.83
CA ASN A 92 -17.31 3.36 7.17
C ASN A 92 -17.16 2.98 5.69
N LEU A 93 -17.59 3.89 4.81
CA LEU A 93 -17.55 3.70 3.37
C LEU A 93 -16.13 3.45 2.86
N THR A 94 -15.14 4.21 3.37
CA THR A 94 -13.75 4.05 2.94
C THR A 94 -13.17 2.69 3.33
N SER A 95 -13.62 2.12 4.46
CA SER A 95 -13.20 0.77 4.87
C SER A 95 -13.80 -0.30 3.95
N GLN A 96 -15.07 -0.18 3.57
CA GLN A 96 -15.71 -1.09 2.63
C GLN A 96 -15.03 -1.04 1.26
N THR A 97 -14.79 0.18 0.75
CA THR A 97 -14.11 0.40 -0.52
C THR A 97 -12.68 -0.14 -0.49
N PHE A 98 -11.92 0.08 0.60
CA PHE A 98 -10.56 -0.41 0.72
C PHE A 98 -10.47 -1.94 0.71
N ASN A 99 -11.43 -2.62 1.35
CA ASN A 99 -11.52 -4.07 1.29
C ASN A 99 -11.75 -4.57 -0.14
N ALA A 100 -12.76 -4.01 -0.82
CA ALA A 100 -13.04 -4.37 -2.21
C ALA A 100 -11.86 -4.05 -3.14
N LEU A 101 -11.19 -2.93 -2.92
CA LEU A 101 -9.99 -2.54 -3.67
C LEU A 101 -8.86 -3.56 -3.51
N LEU A 102 -8.59 -4.03 -2.28
CA LEU A 102 -7.56 -5.05 -2.04
C LEU A 102 -7.88 -6.36 -2.76
N ASP A 103 -9.13 -6.85 -2.67
CA ASP A 103 -9.55 -8.10 -3.32
C ASP A 103 -9.42 -8.02 -4.84
N ILE A 104 -9.89 -6.93 -5.44
CA ILE A 104 -9.82 -6.72 -6.90
C ILE A 104 -8.37 -6.52 -7.35
N ALA A 105 -7.58 -5.72 -6.61
CA ALA A 105 -6.17 -5.51 -6.89
C ALA A 105 -5.40 -6.83 -6.89
N ALA A 106 -5.69 -7.76 -5.95
CA ALA A 106 -5.09 -9.09 -5.94
C ALA A 106 -5.35 -9.86 -7.24
N SER A 107 -6.58 -9.83 -7.74
CA SER A 107 -6.96 -10.52 -8.97
C SER A 107 -6.35 -9.92 -10.22
N MET A 108 -5.99 -8.63 -10.19
CA MET A 108 -5.44 -7.87 -11.31
C MET A 108 -3.91 -7.68 -11.26
N GLY A 109 -3.23 -8.27 -10.26
CA GLY A 109 -1.78 -8.08 -10.09
C GLY A 109 -1.39 -6.65 -9.72
N PHE A 110 -2.30 -5.90 -9.10
CA PHE A 110 -2.11 -4.52 -8.66
C PHE A 110 -1.92 -4.45 -7.14
N ARG A 111 -1.54 -3.29 -6.60
CA ARG A 111 -1.31 -3.09 -5.17
C ARG A 111 -2.13 -1.93 -4.63
N ALA A 112 -2.47 -1.99 -3.33
CA ALA A 112 -3.07 -0.87 -2.64
C ALA A 112 -2.53 -0.76 -1.20
N GLY A 113 -2.27 0.46 -0.76
CA GLY A 113 -1.88 0.79 0.61
C GLY A 113 -2.87 1.77 1.21
N ALA A 114 -2.87 1.89 2.54
CA ALA A 114 -3.74 2.84 3.24
C ALA A 114 -3.05 4.19 3.44
N ALA A 115 -3.80 5.28 3.18
CA ALA A 115 -3.56 6.59 3.75
C ALA A 115 -4.52 6.77 4.93
N VAL A 116 -4.02 6.61 6.15
CA VAL A 116 -4.80 6.84 7.37
C VAL A 116 -5.12 8.32 7.46
N ASP A 117 -6.40 8.67 7.29
CA ASP A 117 -6.83 10.05 7.33
C ASP A 117 -7.21 10.47 8.76
N LEU A 118 -6.53 11.49 9.25
CA LEU A 118 -6.72 12.07 10.56
C LEU A 118 -7.62 13.33 10.51
N GLY A 119 -8.14 13.67 9.33
CA GLY A 119 -8.90 14.91 9.14
C GLY A 119 -10.34 14.84 9.64
N ASP A 120 -10.94 13.65 9.69
CA ASP A 120 -12.32 13.49 10.15
C ASP A 120 -12.36 13.27 11.67
N PRO A 121 -13.01 14.15 12.46
CA PRO A 121 -13.10 13.99 13.91
C PRO A 121 -13.98 12.84 14.36
N GLY A 122 -14.78 12.23 13.47
CA GLY A 122 -15.57 11.03 13.75
C GLY A 122 -14.74 9.75 13.77
N TYR A 123 -13.52 9.81 13.21
CA TYR A 123 -12.56 8.70 13.14
C TYR A 123 -11.20 9.21 13.61
N ASN A 124 -10.38 8.36 14.19
CA ASN A 124 -9.01 8.73 14.61
C ASN A 124 -8.95 10.08 15.40
N ALA A 125 -9.95 10.33 16.25
CA ALA A 125 -10.12 11.60 16.95
C ALA A 125 -9.00 11.86 17.95
N THR A 126 -8.43 10.81 18.54
CA THR A 126 -7.36 10.82 19.51
C THR A 126 -6.16 10.00 19.04
N VAL A 127 -5.01 10.20 19.69
CA VAL A 127 -3.83 9.35 19.49
C VAL A 127 -4.15 7.88 19.77
N GLY A 128 -4.94 7.60 20.82
CA GLY A 128 -5.38 6.23 21.15
C GLY A 128 -6.19 5.58 20.05
N ASP A 129 -7.13 6.30 19.43
CA ASP A 129 -7.91 5.82 18.29
C ASP A 129 -7.00 5.50 17.10
N THR A 130 -6.03 6.37 16.83
CA THR A 130 -5.07 6.19 15.75
C THR A 130 -4.18 4.97 15.99
N ILE A 131 -3.73 4.74 17.22
CA ILE A 131 -2.98 3.53 17.59
C ILE A 131 -3.83 2.28 17.34
N GLY A 132 -5.09 2.27 17.77
CA GLY A 132 -6.01 1.16 17.52
C GLY A 132 -6.22 0.89 16.02
N THR A 133 -6.38 1.96 15.23
CA THR A 133 -6.48 1.89 13.77
C THR A 133 -5.23 1.27 13.13
N LEU A 134 -4.04 1.67 13.59
CA LEU A 134 -2.77 1.12 13.10
C LEU A 134 -2.58 -0.35 13.50
N GLN A 135 -2.93 -0.71 14.74
CA GLN A 135 -2.87 -2.10 15.21
C GLN A 135 -3.77 -3.01 14.36
N TYR A 136 -5.00 -2.55 14.06
CA TYR A 136 -5.88 -3.27 13.16
C TYR A 136 -5.29 -3.38 11.74
N LEU A 137 -4.81 -2.27 11.19
CA LEU A 137 -4.25 -2.25 9.83
C LEU A 137 -3.09 -3.24 9.70
N ILE A 138 -2.15 -3.23 10.64
CA ILE A 138 -0.95 -4.08 10.63
C ILE A 138 -1.32 -5.54 10.91
N GLY A 139 -2.24 -5.78 11.84
CA GLY A 139 -2.62 -7.13 12.26
C GLY A 139 -3.52 -7.85 11.27
N ASP A 140 -4.24 -7.12 10.44
CA ASP A 140 -5.23 -7.68 9.51
C ASP A 140 -4.95 -7.29 8.05
N ARG A 141 -5.23 -6.05 7.67
CA ARG A 141 -5.22 -5.62 6.25
C ARG A 141 -3.84 -5.67 5.60
N ALA A 142 -2.79 -5.33 6.34
CA ALA A 142 -1.43 -5.42 5.81
C ALA A 142 -0.97 -6.86 5.51
N ASN A 143 -1.73 -7.88 5.94
CA ASN A 143 -1.47 -9.28 5.59
C ASN A 143 -2.09 -9.69 4.24
N HIS A 144 -2.93 -8.83 3.65
CA HIS A 144 -3.54 -9.10 2.36
C HIS A 144 -2.48 -9.19 1.25
N PRO A 145 -2.56 -10.15 0.29
CA PRO A 145 -1.54 -10.35 -0.75
C PRO A 145 -1.36 -9.12 -1.66
N ALA A 146 -2.41 -8.32 -1.87
CA ALA A 146 -2.34 -7.08 -2.64
C ALA A 146 -1.94 -5.86 -1.81
N TYR A 147 -1.69 -6.00 -0.50
CA TYR A 147 -1.28 -4.83 0.28
C TYR A 147 0.09 -4.32 -0.18
N LEU A 148 0.18 -3.01 -0.41
CA LEU A 148 1.39 -2.36 -0.88
C LEU A 148 2.54 -2.53 0.13
N ARG A 149 3.67 -3.03 -0.38
CA ARG A 149 4.90 -3.19 0.40
C ARG A 149 6.07 -2.54 -0.32
N TYR A 150 6.97 -2.00 0.46
CA TYR A 150 8.25 -1.51 -0.02
C TYR A 150 9.37 -2.15 0.82
N ASN A 151 10.35 -2.77 0.19
CA ASN A 151 11.39 -3.57 0.88
C ASN A 151 10.78 -4.60 1.85
N GLY A 152 9.71 -5.28 1.43
CA GLY A 152 9.00 -6.30 2.23
C GLY A 152 8.15 -5.75 3.39
N LYS A 153 8.18 -4.45 3.66
CA LYS A 153 7.43 -3.81 4.74
C LYS A 153 6.13 -3.18 4.22
N PRO A 154 5.02 -3.24 4.96
CA PRO A 154 3.79 -2.56 4.57
C PRO A 154 4.01 -1.04 4.53
N VAL A 155 3.45 -0.42 3.49
CA VAL A 155 3.47 1.04 3.34
C VAL A 155 2.21 1.62 3.96
N ILE A 156 2.39 2.61 4.82
CA ILE A 156 1.30 3.35 5.47
C ILE A 156 1.57 4.83 5.28
N TYR A 157 0.59 5.55 4.74
CA TYR A 157 0.61 6.99 4.64
C TYR A 157 -0.28 7.60 5.72
N PHE A 158 0.02 8.83 6.09
CA PHE A 158 -0.85 9.65 6.92
C PHE A 158 -1.29 10.89 6.16
N TRP A 159 -2.59 11.17 6.20
CA TRP A 159 -3.17 12.41 5.74
C TRP A 159 -3.55 13.27 6.95
N ASN A 160 -3.32 14.58 6.90
CA ASN A 160 -3.52 15.50 8.03
C ASN A 160 -2.69 15.17 9.28
N GLN A 161 -1.46 14.74 9.10
CA GLN A 161 -0.54 14.37 10.20
C GLN A 161 -0.28 15.51 11.21
N SER A 162 -0.51 16.77 10.81
CA SER A 162 -0.40 17.95 11.67
C SER A 162 -1.48 18.05 12.74
N ARG A 163 -2.49 17.14 12.72
CA ARG A 163 -3.51 17.08 13.77
C ARG A 163 -2.92 16.80 15.14
N PHE A 164 -1.86 16.01 15.20
CA PHE A 164 -1.14 15.71 16.42
C PHE A 164 0.21 16.43 16.43
N SER A 165 0.60 16.90 17.59
CA SER A 165 1.93 17.52 17.81
C SER A 165 3.05 16.48 17.67
N VAL A 166 4.29 16.95 17.47
CA VAL A 166 5.47 16.07 17.39
C VAL A 166 5.65 15.22 18.66
N GLY A 167 5.25 15.74 19.84
CA GLY A 167 5.34 15.01 21.10
C GLY A 167 4.28 13.93 21.30
N GLU A 168 3.22 13.93 20.47
CA GLU A 168 2.15 12.93 20.48
C GLU A 168 2.40 11.80 19.48
N TRP A 169 3.31 12.02 18.50
CA TRP A 169 3.78 11.00 17.56
C TRP A 169 4.94 10.19 18.16
#